data_543d810a2d9a5b4ef3cb3d5b2c283b30
#
_entry.id   543d810a2d9a5b4ef3cb3d5b2c283b30
#
_cell.length_a   1.000
_cell.length_b   1.000
_cell.length_c   1.000
_cell.angle_alpha   90.00
_cell.angle_beta   90.00
_cell.angle_gamma   90.00
#
_symmetry.space_group_name_H-M   'P 1'
#
loop_
_entity.id
_entity.type
_entity.pdbx_description
1 polymer ?
#
loop_
_entity_poly.entity_id
_entity_poly.type
_entity_poly.pdbx_seq_one_letter_code
_entity_poly.pdbx_strand_id
1 'polypeptide(L)'
;SRSSAASDVYKRQDEDHQVRMMCLGHPLLEDPTPASIGNYVVIMPDYNEKIYQTIKAFLEKIEYTGFANFDMKYDPRDGEYKLFEINLRQGRSSFFVTLNGLNLARFVTEDRVFNKPFVETTYGTNQSDKARLWMGVPKKIFLEYARENEDKKLAEQMIKENRYGTTVFYEKDRSIKRWLLMKYMFHNYIPRFKKYFHVKEG
;
A
#
# COMPACT_ATOMS: atom_id res chain seq x y z
N SER A 1 17.97 -4.58 4.58
CA SER A 1 17.82 -3.28 3.90
C SER A 1 16.41 -3.11 3.38
N ARG A 2 15.75 -2.03 3.73
CA ARG A 2 14.45 -1.67 3.17
C ARG A 2 14.64 -1.30 1.69
N SER A 3 14.31 -2.22 0.79
CA SER A 3 14.69 -2.08 -0.63
C SER A 3 13.69 -1.30 -1.46
N SER A 4 12.46 -1.12 -1.00
CA SER A 4 11.43 -0.36 -1.74
C SER A 4 10.37 0.21 -0.79
N ALA A 5 9.78 1.32 -1.17
CA ALA A 5 8.63 1.89 -0.50
C ALA A 5 7.60 2.34 -1.55
N ALA A 6 6.33 2.10 -1.30
CA ALA A 6 5.23 2.60 -2.11
C ALA A 6 4.46 3.67 -1.30
N SER A 7 4.14 4.78 -1.93
CA SER A 7 3.40 5.86 -1.29
C SER A 7 2.20 6.25 -2.12
N ASP A 8 1.01 6.20 -1.55
CA ASP A 8 -0.20 6.74 -2.16
C ASP A 8 -0.46 8.14 -1.61
N VAL A 9 -0.62 9.10 -2.52
CA VAL A 9 -0.85 10.50 -2.19
C VAL A 9 -2.11 10.98 -2.89
N TYR A 10 -2.96 11.68 -2.16
CA TYR A 10 -4.13 12.36 -2.70
C TYR A 10 -4.04 13.87 -2.50
N LYS A 11 -4.30 14.63 -3.56
CA LYS A 11 -4.38 16.08 -3.51
C LYS A 11 -5.76 16.56 -3.94
N ARG A 12 -6.33 17.49 -3.20
CA ARG A 12 -7.57 18.19 -3.58
C ARG A 12 -7.27 19.27 -4.63
N GLN A 13 -8.17 19.41 -5.58
CA GLN A 13 -8.19 20.51 -6.54
C GLN A 13 -9.04 21.65 -5.99
N ASP A 14 -8.53 22.36 -5.02
CA ASP A 14 -9.05 23.65 -4.59
C ASP A 14 -8.01 24.75 -4.81
N GLU A 15 -8.38 25.97 -4.47
CA GLU A 15 -7.55 27.16 -4.65
C GLU A 15 -6.18 27.07 -3.96
N ASP A 16 -6.08 26.21 -2.94
CA ASP A 16 -4.86 26.10 -2.13
C ASP A 16 -3.79 25.17 -2.73
N HIS A 17 -4.14 24.31 -3.68
CA HIS A 17 -3.25 23.27 -4.27
C HIS A 17 -2.46 22.44 -3.23
N GLN A 18 -3.07 22.17 -2.08
CA GLN A 18 -2.43 21.49 -0.96
C GLN A 18 -2.62 19.98 -0.99
N VAL A 19 -1.60 19.23 -0.61
CA VAL A 19 -1.70 17.79 -0.36
C VAL A 19 -2.55 17.56 0.90
N ARG A 20 -3.59 16.75 0.81
CA ARG A 20 -4.56 16.54 1.90
C ARG A 20 -4.49 15.17 2.54
N MET A 21 -3.84 14.20 1.91
CA MET A 21 -3.66 12.88 2.46
C MET A 21 -2.39 12.24 1.91
N MET A 22 -1.63 11.61 2.79
CA MET A 22 -0.45 10.83 2.44
C MET A 22 -0.39 9.56 3.26
N CYS A 23 -0.02 8.45 2.63
CA CYS A 23 0.20 7.17 3.29
C CYS A 23 1.40 6.46 2.67
N LEU A 24 2.35 6.07 3.50
CA LEU A 24 3.51 5.30 3.10
C LEU A 24 3.31 3.83 3.42
N GLY A 25 3.64 2.96 2.48
CA GLY A 25 3.65 1.52 2.66
C GLY A 25 5.02 0.94 2.37
N HIS A 26 5.42 -0.05 3.17
CA HIS A 26 6.62 -0.85 2.96
C HIS A 26 6.23 -2.20 2.35
N PRO A 27 6.56 -2.47 1.07
CA PRO A 27 6.29 -3.75 0.43
C PRO A 27 7.15 -4.86 1.02
N LEU A 28 6.50 -5.96 1.41
CA LEU A 28 7.17 -7.14 1.99
C LEU A 28 7.20 -8.33 1.04
N LEU A 29 6.32 -8.35 0.03
CA LEU A 29 6.24 -9.43 -0.94
C LEU A 29 5.67 -8.91 -2.26
N GLU A 30 6.30 -9.33 -3.36
CA GLU A 30 5.85 -9.06 -4.73
C GLU A 30 5.22 -10.31 -5.36
N ASP A 31 4.33 -10.10 -6.35
CA ASP A 31 3.78 -11.18 -7.16
C ASP A 31 4.87 -11.70 -8.15
N PRO A 32 5.27 -12.98 -8.08
CA PRO A 32 6.33 -13.49 -8.93
C PRO A 32 5.87 -13.86 -10.34
N THR A 33 4.56 -13.76 -10.64
CA THR A 33 4.04 -14.19 -11.94
C THR A 33 4.47 -13.23 -13.05
N PRO A 34 4.84 -13.70 -14.25
CA PRO A 34 5.33 -12.86 -15.33
C PRO A 34 4.41 -11.69 -15.71
N ALA A 35 3.09 -11.90 -15.64
CA ALA A 35 2.10 -10.86 -15.92
C ALA A 35 1.89 -9.85 -14.78
N SER A 36 2.49 -10.06 -13.63
CA SER A 36 2.28 -9.26 -12.41
C SER A 36 3.56 -8.86 -11.71
N ILE A 37 4.72 -9.07 -12.33
CA ILE A 37 6.02 -8.64 -11.81
C ILE A 37 5.97 -7.15 -11.50
N GLY A 38 6.49 -6.77 -10.32
CA GLY A 38 6.44 -5.39 -9.82
C GLY A 38 5.17 -5.03 -9.05
N ASN A 39 4.15 -5.92 -9.01
CA ASN A 39 2.99 -5.69 -8.17
C ASN A 39 3.22 -6.20 -6.75
N TYR A 40 3.05 -5.35 -5.78
CA TYR A 40 3.11 -5.72 -4.37
C TYR A 40 1.85 -6.49 -3.96
N VAL A 41 2.05 -7.53 -3.17
CA VAL A 41 0.96 -8.39 -2.65
C VAL A 41 0.90 -8.45 -1.13
N VAL A 42 1.91 -7.93 -0.44
CA VAL A 42 1.88 -7.67 1.00
C VAL A 42 2.55 -6.33 1.26
N ILE A 43 1.82 -5.44 1.95
CA ILE A 43 2.30 -4.09 2.30
C ILE A 43 2.06 -3.87 3.78
N MET A 44 3.10 -3.46 4.48
CA MET A 44 3.05 -2.98 5.85
C MET A 44 2.97 -1.44 5.84
N PRO A 45 2.09 -0.81 6.65
CA PRO A 45 2.11 0.64 6.78
C PRO A 45 3.45 1.10 7.36
N ASP A 46 3.97 2.21 6.85
CA ASP A 46 5.22 2.80 7.28
C ASP A 46 5.07 4.31 7.46
N TYR A 47 6.08 4.94 8.04
CA TYR A 47 6.14 6.37 8.23
C TYR A 47 7.56 6.88 8.00
N ASN A 48 7.69 7.90 7.16
CA ASN A 48 8.95 8.60 6.96
C ASN A 48 8.68 10.08 6.64
N GLU A 49 8.97 10.94 7.60
CA GLU A 49 8.74 12.39 7.51
C GLU A 49 9.43 13.00 6.30
N LYS A 50 10.69 12.65 6.04
CA LYS A 50 11.47 13.19 4.91
C LYS A 50 10.83 12.85 3.56
N ILE A 51 10.33 11.62 3.40
CA ILE A 51 9.60 11.20 2.19
C ILE A 51 8.33 12.03 2.04
N TYR A 52 7.54 12.16 3.11
CA TYR A 52 6.31 12.93 3.06
C TYR A 52 6.54 14.37 2.67
N GLN A 53 7.49 15.06 3.29
CA GLN A 53 7.80 16.45 2.99
C GLN A 53 8.33 16.63 1.56
N THR A 54 9.19 15.72 1.08
CA THR A 54 9.72 15.75 -0.28
C THR A 54 8.62 15.62 -1.33
N ILE A 55 7.74 14.61 -1.18
CA ILE A 55 6.64 14.38 -2.11
C ILE A 55 5.61 15.51 -2.04
N LYS A 56 5.29 15.98 -0.82
CA LYS A 56 4.37 17.09 -0.62
C LYS A 56 4.87 18.34 -1.35
N ALA A 57 6.10 18.76 -1.10
CA ALA A 57 6.70 19.92 -1.74
C ALA A 57 6.75 19.78 -3.27
N PHE A 58 7.06 18.60 -3.79
CA PHE A 58 7.04 18.34 -5.23
C PHE A 58 5.65 18.51 -5.83
N LEU A 59 4.61 17.86 -5.26
CA LEU A 59 3.24 17.92 -5.78
C LEU A 59 2.65 19.33 -5.69
N GLU A 60 2.91 20.04 -4.60
CA GLU A 60 2.45 21.42 -4.41
C GLU A 60 3.13 22.38 -5.39
N LYS A 61 4.43 22.20 -5.65
CA LYS A 61 5.18 23.01 -6.62
C LYS A 61 4.67 22.85 -8.07
N ILE A 62 4.25 21.63 -8.45
CA ILE A 62 3.73 21.40 -9.81
C ILE A 62 2.21 21.56 -9.90
N GLU A 63 1.58 22.00 -8.81
CA GLU A 63 0.13 22.22 -8.70
C GLU A 63 -0.71 21.00 -9.13
N TYR A 64 -0.17 19.79 -8.88
CA TYR A 64 -0.84 18.55 -9.25
C TYR A 64 -2.11 18.33 -8.43
N THR A 65 -3.18 17.89 -9.09
CA THR A 65 -4.47 17.55 -8.47
C THR A 65 -4.87 16.11 -8.75
N GLY A 66 -5.49 15.46 -7.76
CA GLY A 66 -5.95 14.07 -7.87
C GLY A 66 -5.08 13.08 -7.10
N PHE A 67 -5.22 11.81 -7.45
CA PHE A 67 -4.39 10.74 -6.88
C PHE A 67 -3.05 10.62 -7.58
N ALA A 68 -1.99 10.46 -6.80
CA ALA A 68 -0.69 10.05 -7.28
C ALA A 68 -0.14 8.92 -6.41
N ASN A 69 0.47 7.93 -7.05
CA ASN A 69 1.19 6.85 -6.41
C ASN A 69 2.66 6.93 -6.82
N PHE A 70 3.54 6.84 -5.83
CA PHE A 70 4.98 6.97 -6.00
C PHE A 70 5.67 5.67 -5.65
N ASP A 71 6.44 5.12 -6.57
CA ASP A 71 7.31 4.00 -6.31
C ASP A 71 8.73 4.47 -6.09
N MET A 72 9.30 4.10 -4.93
CA MET A 72 10.61 4.56 -4.48
C MET A 72 11.49 3.38 -4.08
N LYS A 73 12.78 3.57 -4.20
CA LYS A 73 13.81 2.61 -3.80
C LYS A 73 14.82 3.27 -2.88
N TYR A 74 15.14 2.59 -1.79
CA TYR A 74 16.23 3.01 -0.91
C TYR A 74 17.58 2.74 -1.58
N ASP A 75 18.43 3.76 -1.66
CA ASP A 75 19.80 3.65 -2.13
C ASP A 75 20.77 3.61 -0.93
N PRO A 76 21.39 2.46 -0.62
CA PRO A 76 22.28 2.34 0.52
C PRO A 76 23.60 3.12 0.37
N ARG A 77 23.91 3.62 -0.84
CA ARG A 77 25.14 4.36 -1.11
C ARG A 77 25.09 5.77 -0.51
N ASP A 78 23.93 6.37 -0.48
CA ASP A 78 23.72 7.72 0.08
C ASP A 78 22.66 7.78 1.18
N GLY A 79 22.00 6.66 1.48
CA GLY A 79 20.96 6.59 2.50
C GLY A 79 19.64 7.24 2.12
N GLU A 80 19.41 7.46 0.82
CA GLU A 80 18.25 8.20 0.34
C GLU A 80 17.26 7.31 -0.41
N TYR A 81 15.98 7.68 -0.37
CA TYR A 81 14.96 7.09 -1.23
C TYR A 81 14.96 7.79 -2.60
N LYS A 82 15.12 7.01 -3.64
CA LYS A 82 15.06 7.48 -5.04
C LYS A 82 13.71 7.15 -5.64
N LEU A 83 13.06 8.15 -6.17
CA LEU A 83 11.84 8.01 -6.94
C LEU A 83 12.17 7.44 -8.33
N PHE A 84 11.47 6.41 -8.75
CA PHE A 84 11.67 5.81 -10.07
C PHE A 84 10.37 5.74 -10.90
N GLU A 85 9.20 5.82 -10.27
CA GLU A 85 7.93 5.82 -10.98
C GLU A 85 6.91 6.71 -10.27
N ILE A 86 6.15 7.47 -11.08
CA ILE A 86 4.99 8.23 -10.62
C ILE A 86 3.78 7.79 -11.44
N ASN A 87 2.81 7.22 -10.78
CA ASN A 87 1.53 6.86 -11.38
C ASN A 87 0.49 7.92 -11.01
N LEU A 88 -0.01 8.65 -12.02
CA LEU A 88 -1.02 9.70 -11.84
C LEU A 88 -2.44 9.10 -11.68
N ARG A 89 -2.56 8.13 -10.84
CA ARG A 89 -3.76 7.37 -10.53
C ARG A 89 -3.63 6.68 -9.19
N GLN A 90 -4.72 6.16 -8.70
CA GLN A 90 -4.74 5.24 -7.57
C GLN A 90 -3.94 3.97 -7.88
N GLY A 91 -3.05 3.58 -6.98
CA GLY A 91 -2.26 2.36 -7.10
C GLY A 91 -3.13 1.09 -7.02
N ARG A 92 -2.67 -0.01 -7.62
CA ARG A 92 -3.38 -1.30 -7.58
C ARG A 92 -3.54 -1.84 -6.15
N SER A 93 -2.55 -1.63 -5.32
CA SER A 93 -2.50 -2.06 -3.91
C SER A 93 -3.07 -1.03 -2.94
N SER A 94 -3.64 0.07 -3.42
CA SER A 94 -4.04 1.25 -2.63
C SER A 94 -5.02 0.96 -1.49
N PHE A 95 -5.63 -0.22 -1.45
CA PHE A 95 -6.50 -0.60 -0.35
C PHE A 95 -5.77 -0.65 1.00
N PHE A 96 -4.44 -0.79 1.01
CA PHE A 96 -3.67 -0.70 2.26
C PHE A 96 -3.88 0.66 2.95
N VAL A 97 -4.04 1.73 2.18
CA VAL A 97 -4.34 3.08 2.67
C VAL A 97 -5.71 3.11 3.37
N THR A 98 -6.74 2.55 2.72
CA THR A 98 -8.09 2.44 3.29
C THR A 98 -8.12 1.56 4.53
N LEU A 99 -7.39 0.44 4.51
CA LEU A 99 -7.27 -0.48 5.64
C LEU A 99 -6.64 0.18 6.86
N ASN A 100 -5.77 1.17 6.65
CA ASN A 100 -5.12 1.96 7.69
C ASN A 100 -5.84 3.28 8.01
N GLY A 101 -7.15 3.34 7.73
CA GLY A 101 -8.03 4.41 8.21
C GLY A 101 -8.23 5.58 7.24
N LEU A 102 -7.47 5.64 6.15
CA LEU A 102 -7.56 6.70 5.16
C LEU A 102 -8.41 6.25 3.94
N ASN A 103 -9.71 6.27 4.09
CA ASN A 103 -10.63 5.78 3.05
C ASN A 103 -10.59 6.67 1.80
N LEU A 104 -9.92 6.19 0.75
CA LEU A 104 -9.73 6.91 -0.52
C LEU A 104 -11.04 7.32 -1.18
N ALA A 105 -12.03 6.41 -1.22
CA ALA A 105 -13.33 6.70 -1.81
C ALA A 105 -14.06 7.82 -1.04
N ARG A 106 -13.94 7.82 0.29
CA ARG A 106 -14.50 8.88 1.13
C ARG A 106 -13.85 10.23 0.83
N PHE A 107 -12.52 10.29 0.72
CA PHE A 107 -11.81 11.53 0.37
C PHE A 107 -12.32 12.11 -0.95
N VAL A 108 -12.45 11.28 -2.00
CA VAL A 108 -12.98 11.74 -3.30
C VAL A 108 -14.42 12.23 -3.17
N THR A 109 -15.27 11.49 -2.46
CA THR A 109 -16.68 11.85 -2.32
C THR A 109 -16.84 13.14 -1.51
N GLU A 110 -16.11 13.30 -0.42
CA GLU A 110 -16.13 14.51 0.39
C GLU A 110 -15.62 15.72 -0.39
N ASP A 111 -14.58 15.53 -1.22
CA ASP A 111 -14.02 16.57 -2.07
C ASP A 111 -14.96 16.93 -3.23
N ARG A 112 -15.28 15.96 -4.10
CA ARG A 112 -15.87 16.21 -5.41
C ARG A 112 -17.39 16.27 -5.41
N VAL A 113 -18.03 15.64 -4.45
CA VAL A 113 -19.50 15.59 -4.35
C VAL A 113 -20.03 16.56 -3.30
N PHE A 114 -19.39 16.57 -2.13
CA PHE A 114 -19.87 17.38 -1.01
C PHE A 114 -19.13 18.71 -0.85
N ASN A 115 -18.07 18.95 -1.61
CA ASN A 115 -17.23 20.16 -1.53
C ASN A 115 -16.81 20.49 -0.08
N LYS A 116 -16.52 19.46 0.72
CA LYS A 116 -16.11 19.66 2.10
C LYS A 116 -14.70 20.24 2.17
N PRO A 117 -14.46 21.28 2.98
CA PRO A 117 -13.12 21.80 3.17
C PRO A 117 -12.26 20.80 3.92
N PHE A 118 -11.03 20.58 3.45
CA PHE A 118 -9.99 19.89 4.20
C PHE A 118 -9.07 20.93 4.83
N VAL A 119 -9.01 20.93 6.15
CA VAL A 119 -8.22 21.92 6.89
C VAL A 119 -6.76 21.50 6.99
N GLU A 120 -6.50 20.20 7.18
CA GLU A 120 -5.18 19.66 7.45
C GLU A 120 -4.82 18.49 6.53
N THR A 121 -3.51 18.25 6.35
CA THR A 121 -3.00 17.04 5.71
C THR A 121 -3.07 15.87 6.70
N THR A 122 -3.73 14.79 6.32
CA THR A 122 -3.79 13.56 7.11
C THR A 122 -2.69 12.60 6.66
N TYR A 123 -1.90 12.12 7.60
CA TYR A 123 -0.81 11.18 7.33
C TYR A 123 -1.14 9.78 7.85
N GLY A 124 -0.88 8.77 7.02
CA GLY A 124 -0.82 7.39 7.48
C GLY A 124 0.39 7.18 8.39
N THR A 125 0.25 6.33 9.40
CA THR A 125 1.31 6.03 10.36
C THR A 125 1.39 4.54 10.66
N ASN A 126 2.60 4.05 10.96
CA ASN A 126 2.87 2.71 11.44
C ASN A 126 2.88 2.59 12.97
N GLN A 127 2.79 3.70 13.70
CA GLN A 127 2.94 3.75 15.16
C GLN A 127 1.64 3.46 15.93
N SER A 128 0.55 3.24 15.22
CA SER A 128 -0.75 2.97 15.83
C SER A 128 -0.95 1.48 16.06
N ASP A 129 -1.55 1.12 17.21
CA ASP A 129 -2.13 -0.21 17.45
C ASP A 129 -3.21 -0.58 16.42
N LYS A 130 -3.74 0.43 15.71
CA LYS A 130 -4.68 0.29 14.59
C LYS A 130 -4.00 -0.01 13.25
N ALA A 131 -2.67 0.11 13.16
CA ALA A 131 -1.93 -0.22 11.95
C ALA A 131 -2.17 -1.67 11.53
N ARG A 132 -2.49 -1.90 10.24
CA ARG A 132 -2.88 -3.20 9.69
C ARG A 132 -2.07 -3.55 8.46
N LEU A 133 -1.56 -4.78 8.46
CA LEU A 133 -0.90 -5.37 7.31
C LEU A 133 -1.92 -5.63 6.19
N TRP A 134 -1.70 -5.08 5.01
CA TRP A 134 -2.49 -5.44 3.85
C TRP A 134 -1.93 -6.68 3.15
N MET A 135 -2.81 -7.63 2.83
CA MET A 135 -2.46 -8.91 2.21
C MET A 135 -3.34 -9.17 1.00
N GLY A 136 -2.76 -9.11 -0.19
CA GLY A 136 -3.38 -9.50 -1.45
C GLY A 136 -3.29 -11.02 -1.74
N VAL A 137 -2.63 -11.78 -0.86
CA VAL A 137 -2.40 -13.23 -0.96
C VAL A 137 -2.71 -13.93 0.35
N PRO A 138 -2.91 -15.27 0.35
CA PRO A 138 -3.06 -16.05 1.59
C PRO A 138 -1.88 -15.91 2.53
N LYS A 139 -2.12 -15.90 3.86
CA LYS A 139 -1.08 -15.85 4.90
C LYS A 139 0.05 -16.85 4.66
N LYS A 140 -0.31 -18.10 4.27
CA LYS A 140 0.67 -19.15 3.99
C LYS A 140 1.71 -18.72 2.98
N ILE A 141 1.31 -18.00 1.93
CA ILE A 141 2.22 -17.48 0.91
C ILE A 141 3.22 -16.50 1.53
N PHE A 142 2.75 -15.56 2.33
CA PHE A 142 3.63 -14.61 2.99
C PHE A 142 4.63 -15.31 3.93
N LEU A 143 4.14 -16.20 4.78
CA LEU A 143 4.98 -16.91 5.74
C LEU A 143 6.06 -17.78 5.06
N GLU A 144 5.76 -18.35 3.91
CA GLU A 144 6.65 -19.25 3.16
C GLU A 144 7.65 -18.48 2.26
N TYR A 145 7.23 -17.38 1.62
CA TYR A 145 8.00 -16.74 0.55
C TYR A 145 8.56 -15.36 0.89
N ALA A 146 8.12 -14.72 1.98
CA ALA A 146 8.69 -13.44 2.39
C ALA A 146 10.11 -13.62 2.91
N ARG A 147 11.00 -12.66 2.58
CA ARG A 147 12.39 -12.66 3.01
C ARG A 147 12.49 -12.60 4.54
N GLU A 148 13.33 -13.45 5.12
CA GLU A 148 13.62 -13.46 6.55
C GLU A 148 14.36 -12.17 6.97
N ASN A 149 13.68 -11.33 7.74
CA ASN A 149 14.22 -10.10 8.31
C ASN A 149 13.33 -9.59 9.46
N GLU A 150 13.68 -8.47 10.06
CA GLU A 150 12.91 -7.89 11.17
C GLU A 150 11.50 -7.43 10.72
N ASP A 151 11.35 -6.94 9.49
CA ASP A 151 10.06 -6.52 8.96
C ASP A 151 9.08 -7.70 8.82
N LYS A 152 9.58 -8.89 8.40
CA LYS A 152 8.79 -10.13 8.37
C LYS A 152 8.35 -10.53 9.77
N LYS A 153 9.23 -10.49 10.76
CA LYS A 153 8.90 -10.81 12.15
C LYS A 153 7.79 -9.89 12.69
N LEU A 154 7.90 -8.59 12.41
CA LEU A 154 6.88 -7.62 12.79
C LEU A 154 5.54 -7.92 12.11
N ALA A 155 5.55 -8.21 10.82
CA ALA A 155 4.35 -8.58 10.07
C ALA A 155 3.72 -9.88 10.58
N GLU A 156 4.53 -10.87 10.97
CA GLU A 156 4.06 -12.11 11.61
C GLU A 156 3.39 -11.84 12.96
N GLN A 157 3.94 -10.92 13.73
CA GLN A 157 3.31 -10.47 14.97
C GLN A 157 1.96 -9.81 14.68
N MET A 158 1.88 -8.91 13.69
CA MET A 158 0.62 -8.29 13.28
C MET A 158 -0.41 -9.34 12.85
N ILE A 159 0.01 -10.41 12.16
CA ILE A 159 -0.87 -11.52 11.78
C ILE A 159 -1.38 -12.27 13.02
N LYS A 160 -0.51 -12.56 13.99
CA LYS A 160 -0.88 -13.24 15.26
C LYS A 160 -1.89 -12.42 16.07
N GLU A 161 -1.72 -11.10 16.07
CA GLU A 161 -2.62 -10.14 16.73
C GLU A 161 -3.90 -9.82 15.93
N ASN A 162 -4.12 -10.50 14.80
CA ASN A 162 -5.23 -10.27 13.88
C ASN A 162 -5.28 -8.83 13.33
N ARG A 163 -4.14 -8.15 13.23
CA ARG A 163 -3.96 -6.82 12.66
C ARG A 163 -3.56 -6.89 11.19
N TYR A 164 -4.40 -7.46 10.36
CA TYR A 164 -4.24 -7.56 8.90
C TYR A 164 -5.60 -7.51 8.20
N GLY A 165 -5.58 -7.29 6.91
CA GLY A 165 -6.78 -7.31 6.10
C GLY A 165 -6.48 -7.49 4.61
N THR A 166 -7.53 -7.65 3.83
CA THR A 166 -7.47 -7.88 2.39
C THR A 166 -8.56 -7.10 1.66
N THR A 167 -8.35 -6.81 0.39
CA THR A 167 -9.33 -6.13 -0.47
C THR A 167 -10.54 -7.01 -0.81
N VAL A 168 -10.35 -8.34 -0.86
CA VAL A 168 -11.31 -9.24 -1.53
C VAL A 168 -12.40 -9.79 -0.62
N PHE A 169 -12.19 -9.81 0.69
CA PHE A 169 -13.17 -10.30 1.65
C PHE A 169 -13.74 -9.13 2.45
N TYR A 170 -15.03 -8.88 2.26
CA TYR A 170 -15.76 -7.84 2.96
C TYR A 170 -16.86 -8.46 3.82
N GLU A 171 -16.85 -8.20 5.12
CA GLU A 171 -17.74 -8.83 6.10
C GLU A 171 -19.24 -8.62 5.85
N LYS A 172 -19.60 -7.48 5.24
CA LYS A 172 -21.00 -7.15 4.90
C LYS A 172 -21.46 -7.76 3.58
N ASP A 173 -20.54 -8.33 2.79
CA ASP A 173 -20.90 -9.04 1.56
C ASP A 173 -21.41 -10.45 1.90
N ARG A 174 -22.71 -10.64 1.75
CA ARG A 174 -23.39 -11.91 2.05
C ARG A 174 -23.51 -12.85 0.85
N SER A 175 -22.87 -12.54 -0.28
CA SER A 175 -22.91 -13.39 -1.46
C SER A 175 -22.01 -14.62 -1.30
N ILE A 176 -22.62 -15.77 -1.03
CA ILE A 176 -21.90 -17.06 -0.92
C ILE A 176 -21.16 -17.39 -2.23
N LYS A 177 -21.78 -17.11 -3.39
CA LYS A 177 -21.15 -17.34 -4.71
C LYS A 177 -19.87 -16.53 -4.85
N ARG A 178 -19.92 -15.24 -4.52
CA ARG A 178 -18.74 -14.36 -4.56
C ARG A 178 -17.69 -14.83 -3.55
N TRP A 179 -18.07 -15.18 -2.34
CA TRP A 179 -17.16 -15.68 -1.33
C TRP A 179 -16.40 -16.94 -1.78
N LEU A 180 -17.11 -17.93 -2.37
CA LEU A 180 -16.49 -19.13 -2.94
C LEU A 180 -15.51 -18.79 -4.08
N LEU A 181 -15.91 -17.91 -5.00
CA LEU A 181 -15.05 -17.44 -6.08
C LEU A 181 -13.77 -16.78 -5.55
N MET A 182 -13.89 -15.90 -4.57
CA MET A 182 -12.74 -15.23 -3.97
C MET A 182 -11.83 -16.22 -3.23
N LYS A 183 -12.39 -17.20 -2.53
CA LYS A 183 -11.62 -18.28 -1.91
C LYS A 183 -10.84 -19.08 -2.93
N TYR A 184 -11.48 -19.45 -4.06
CA TYR A 184 -10.82 -20.14 -5.16
C TYR A 184 -9.68 -19.29 -5.76
N MET A 185 -9.94 -18.02 -6.07
CA MET A 185 -8.92 -17.10 -6.60
C MET A 185 -7.73 -16.93 -5.64
N PHE A 186 -8.00 -16.79 -4.35
CA PHE A 186 -6.97 -16.71 -3.33
C PHE A 186 -6.15 -18.00 -3.23
N HIS A 187 -6.80 -19.16 -3.31
CA HIS A 187 -6.10 -20.44 -3.30
C HIS A 187 -5.18 -20.62 -4.50
N ASN A 188 -5.53 -20.06 -5.66
CA ASN A 188 -4.73 -20.14 -6.88
C ASN A 188 -3.40 -19.38 -6.80
N TYR A 189 -3.17 -18.54 -5.81
CA TYR A 189 -1.84 -17.99 -5.56
C TYR A 189 -0.83 -19.07 -5.13
N ILE A 190 -1.25 -20.13 -4.45
CA ILE A 190 -0.35 -21.19 -3.97
C ILE A 190 0.41 -21.87 -5.13
N PRO A 191 -0.25 -22.46 -6.15
CA PRO A 191 0.48 -23.04 -7.27
C PRO A 191 1.25 -22.00 -8.11
N ARG A 192 0.80 -20.74 -8.18
CA ARG A 192 1.52 -19.67 -8.88
C ARG A 192 2.83 -19.35 -8.20
N PHE A 193 2.84 -19.12 -6.90
CA PHE A 193 4.06 -18.86 -6.14
C PHE A 193 5.01 -20.04 -6.24
N LYS A 194 4.53 -21.26 -6.03
CA LYS A 194 5.36 -22.47 -6.18
C LYS A 194 6.01 -22.59 -7.56
N LYS A 195 5.32 -22.17 -8.63
CA LYS A 195 5.83 -22.26 -10.01
C LYS A 195 6.80 -21.13 -10.37
N TYR A 196 6.53 -19.91 -9.93
CA TYR A 196 7.19 -18.72 -10.46
C TYR A 196 8.11 -18.01 -9.44
N PHE A 197 7.98 -18.34 -8.16
CA PHE A 197 8.87 -17.74 -7.16
C PHE A 197 10.23 -18.41 -7.22
N HIS A 198 11.21 -17.64 -7.70
CA HIS A 198 12.62 -18.03 -7.65
C HIS A 198 13.31 -17.08 -6.67
N VAL A 199 14.04 -17.64 -5.71
CA VAL A 199 14.86 -16.83 -4.81
C VAL A 199 15.86 -16.07 -5.70
N LYS A 200 15.77 -14.76 -5.74
CA LYS A 200 16.80 -13.94 -6.35
C LYS A 200 18.03 -14.05 -5.46
N GLU A 201 19.00 -14.85 -5.86
CA GLU A 201 20.35 -14.80 -5.31
C GLU A 201 20.90 -13.42 -5.61
N GLY A 202 21.05 -12.60 -4.55
CA GLY A 202 21.51 -11.23 -4.64
C GLY A 202 22.68 -10.97 -3.73
#